data_ef828d664b6cfc7e8382d11dd902ebe6
#
_entry.id   ef828d664b6cfc7e8382d11dd902ebe6
#
_cell.length_a   1.000
_cell.length_b   1.000
_cell.length_c   1.000
_cell.angle_alpha   90.00
_cell.angle_beta   90.00
_cell.angle_gamma   90.00
#
_symmetry.space_group_name_H-M   'P 1'
#
loop_
_entity.id
_entity.type
_entity.pdbx_description
1 polymer ?
#
loop_
_entity_poly.entity_id
_entity_poly.type
_entity_poly.pdbx_seq_one_letter_code
_entity_poly.pdbx_strand_id
1 'polypeptide(L)'
;NPHVVIMDEPSTGLDPVSRRKLWNIIKTSSATRSFLLTTHLMEEADALCNRIAIMVNGQIMCIGSSQHLKTKYGDGYTLDFKLEDDPKLMQEMQDMLRKEVGEFETRESHGCHAIVVLPKTRALSELFRLMEKNREKMKIIDYTLSQCTLDQVFLQFAKGQREETPGMTAEELL
;
A
#
# COMPACT_ATOMS: atom_id res chain seq x y z
N ASN A 1 21.28 12.59 27.83
CA ASN A 1 20.71 11.68 26.84
C ASN A 1 19.23 11.50 27.12
N PRO A 2 18.32 12.01 26.25
CA PRO A 2 16.89 11.85 26.46
C PRO A 2 16.49 10.38 26.27
N HIS A 3 15.54 9.89 27.07
CA HIS A 3 14.93 8.57 26.91
C HIS A 3 13.88 8.54 25.81
N VAL A 4 13.26 9.70 25.52
CA VAL A 4 12.25 9.88 24.49
C VAL A 4 12.69 11.00 23.55
N VAL A 5 12.60 10.76 22.28
CA VAL A 5 12.91 11.73 21.21
C VAL A 5 11.64 11.93 20.38
N ILE A 6 11.23 13.19 20.21
CA ILE A 6 10.09 13.56 19.38
C ILE A 6 10.64 14.24 18.12
N MET A 7 10.19 13.79 16.97
CA MET A 7 10.61 14.29 15.66
C MET A 7 9.37 14.60 14.81
N ASP A 8 9.34 15.80 14.26
CA ASP A 8 8.30 16.23 13.33
C ASP A 8 8.87 16.24 11.91
N GLU A 9 8.33 15.38 11.05
CA GLU A 9 8.73 15.19 9.66
C GLU A 9 10.26 15.15 9.42
N PRO A 10 11.01 14.28 10.07
CA PRO A 10 12.47 14.37 10.13
C PRO A 10 13.18 14.18 8.79
N SER A 11 12.52 13.53 7.80
CA SER A 11 13.09 13.31 6.46
C SER A 11 12.69 14.35 5.43
N THR A 12 11.85 15.32 5.79
CA THR A 12 11.36 16.32 4.83
C THR A 12 12.50 17.16 4.30
N GLY A 13 12.57 17.30 2.97
CA GLY A 13 13.61 18.05 2.28
C GLY A 13 14.96 17.33 2.14
N LEU A 14 15.10 16.11 2.65
CA LEU A 14 16.33 15.33 2.48
C LEU A 14 16.36 14.57 1.15
N ASP A 15 17.55 14.51 0.55
CA ASP A 15 17.82 13.61 -0.57
C ASP A 15 17.76 12.13 -0.12
N PRO A 16 17.58 11.16 -1.05
CA PRO A 16 17.44 9.75 -0.71
C PRO A 16 18.63 9.16 0.09
N VAL A 17 19.83 9.64 -0.15
CA VAL A 17 21.03 9.15 0.55
C VAL A 17 21.05 9.65 1.99
N SER A 18 20.79 10.94 2.20
CA SER A 18 20.70 11.57 3.52
C SER A 18 19.55 10.98 4.34
N ARG A 19 18.39 10.72 3.71
CA ARG A 19 17.25 10.05 4.33
C ARG A 19 17.63 8.67 4.87
N ARG A 20 18.28 7.84 4.08
CA ARG A 20 18.75 6.50 4.52
C ARG A 20 19.75 6.58 5.68
N LYS A 21 20.64 7.57 5.69
CA LYS A 21 21.57 7.79 6.82
C LYS A 21 20.80 8.14 8.09
N LEU A 22 19.82 9.05 8.01
CA LEU A 22 18.97 9.40 9.14
C LEU A 22 18.21 8.18 9.67
N TRP A 23 17.59 7.39 8.80
CA TRP A 23 16.89 6.17 9.19
C TRP A 23 17.78 5.16 9.93
N ASN A 24 19.03 5.01 9.47
CA ASN A 24 19.99 4.14 10.15
C ASN A 24 20.36 4.67 11.54
N ILE A 25 20.50 5.99 11.72
CA ILE A 25 20.76 6.63 13.02
C ILE A 25 19.58 6.36 13.97
N ILE A 26 18.34 6.57 13.50
CA ILE A 26 17.13 6.32 14.30
C ILE A 26 17.07 4.84 14.70
N LYS A 27 17.23 3.91 13.75
CA LYS A 27 17.22 2.46 14.02
C LYS A 27 18.27 2.03 15.05
N THR A 28 19.49 2.52 14.91
CA THR A 28 20.56 2.19 15.85
C THR A 28 20.29 2.76 17.24
N SER A 29 19.77 3.98 17.31
CA SER A 29 19.47 4.66 18.57
C SER A 29 18.22 4.10 19.26
N SER A 30 17.30 3.47 18.53
CA SER A 30 16.05 2.91 19.07
C SER A 30 16.27 1.71 20.01
N ALA A 31 17.46 1.13 20.02
CA ALA A 31 17.82 0.09 21.00
C ALA A 31 17.85 0.62 22.45
N THR A 32 18.07 1.92 22.66
CA THR A 32 18.20 2.53 23.99
C THR A 32 17.24 3.69 24.24
N ARG A 33 16.43 4.08 23.27
CA ARG A 33 15.53 5.25 23.31
C ARG A 33 14.23 4.94 22.62
N SER A 34 13.17 5.63 23.06
CA SER A 34 11.88 5.64 22.36
C SER A 34 11.82 6.82 21.41
N PHE A 35 11.27 6.61 20.22
CA PHE A 35 11.05 7.65 19.24
C PHE A 35 9.55 7.81 18.98
N LEU A 36 9.08 9.06 18.98
CA LEU A 36 7.79 9.45 18.46
C LEU A 36 8.05 10.34 17.24
N LEU A 37 7.63 9.92 16.07
CA LEU A 37 7.80 10.72 14.86
C LEU A 37 6.46 10.93 14.14
N THR A 38 6.29 12.10 13.55
CA THR A 38 5.25 12.37 12.57
C THR A 38 5.87 12.30 11.17
N THR A 39 5.14 11.79 10.21
CA THR A 39 5.58 11.74 8.82
C THR A 39 4.39 11.58 7.88
N HIS A 40 4.49 12.16 6.69
CA HIS A 40 3.60 11.88 5.57
C HIS A 40 4.20 10.86 4.59
N LEU A 41 5.43 10.38 4.85
CA LEU A 41 6.10 9.35 4.05
C LEU A 41 5.80 7.96 4.64
N MET A 42 4.90 7.23 4.00
CA MET A 42 4.49 5.91 4.48
C MET A 42 5.63 4.89 4.47
N GLU A 43 6.60 5.05 3.55
CA GLU A 43 7.83 4.26 3.53
C GLU A 43 8.68 4.47 4.80
N GLU A 44 8.73 5.71 5.31
CA GLU A 44 9.44 6.02 6.56
C GLU A 44 8.78 5.35 7.75
N ALA A 45 7.44 5.47 7.85
CA ALA A 45 6.66 4.82 8.88
C ALA A 45 6.83 3.29 8.84
N ASP A 46 6.77 2.69 7.65
CA ASP A 46 6.94 1.24 7.45
C ASP A 46 8.35 0.76 7.83
N ALA A 47 9.37 1.57 7.51
CA ALA A 47 10.75 1.22 7.74
C ALA A 47 11.22 1.40 9.20
N LEU A 48 10.65 2.38 9.93
CA LEU A 48 11.17 2.80 11.25
C LEU A 48 10.27 2.41 12.41
N CYS A 49 8.94 2.37 12.21
CA CYS A 49 7.99 2.32 13.30
C CYS A 49 7.57 0.89 13.65
N ASN A 50 7.61 0.55 14.94
CA ASN A 50 7.01 -0.68 15.46
C ASN A 50 5.48 -0.57 15.58
N ARG A 51 4.98 0.65 15.86
CA ARG A 51 3.57 0.99 15.92
C ARG A 51 3.30 2.25 15.14
N ILE A 52 2.25 2.24 14.36
CA ILE A 52 1.83 3.33 13.48
C ILE A 52 0.40 3.71 13.85
N ALA A 53 0.15 5.00 14.04
CA ALA A 53 -1.18 5.57 14.15
C ALA A 53 -1.47 6.37 12.87
N ILE A 54 -2.58 6.09 12.21
CA ILE A 54 -3.06 6.89 11.07
C ILE A 54 -4.04 7.92 11.61
N MET A 55 -3.74 9.20 11.34
CA MET A 55 -4.57 10.32 11.74
C MET A 55 -5.16 10.99 10.48
N VAL A 56 -6.46 11.23 10.50
CA VAL A 56 -7.17 11.96 9.43
C VAL A 56 -8.11 12.97 10.09
N ASN A 57 -8.06 14.22 9.63
CA ASN A 57 -8.87 15.32 10.19
C ASN A 57 -8.78 15.43 11.72
N GLY A 58 -7.58 15.28 12.29
CA GLY A 58 -7.36 15.39 13.74
C GLY A 58 -7.80 14.18 14.57
N GLN A 59 -8.34 13.12 13.95
CA GLN A 59 -8.78 11.90 14.63
C GLN A 59 -7.88 10.72 14.29
N ILE A 60 -7.57 9.90 15.30
CA ILE A 60 -6.84 8.65 15.12
C ILE A 60 -7.82 7.59 14.60
N MET A 61 -7.65 7.18 13.36
CA MET A 61 -8.50 6.20 12.67
C MET A 61 -8.12 4.76 13.05
N CYS A 62 -6.84 4.50 13.18
CA CYS A 62 -6.33 3.18 13.57
C CYS A 62 -4.94 3.27 14.17
N ILE A 63 -4.57 2.24 14.93
CA ILE A 63 -3.23 2.09 15.51
C ILE A 63 -2.82 0.61 15.51
N GLY A 64 -1.58 0.31 15.10
CA GLY A 64 -1.06 -1.06 15.07
C GLY A 64 0.33 -1.15 14.48
N SER A 65 0.84 -2.37 14.34
CA SER A 65 2.04 -2.61 13.51
C SER A 65 1.69 -2.44 12.03
N SER A 66 2.67 -2.11 11.20
CA SER A 66 2.49 -1.99 9.75
C SER A 66 1.77 -3.22 9.17
N GLN A 67 2.23 -4.42 9.51
CA GLN A 67 1.63 -5.67 9.05
C GLN A 67 0.16 -5.81 9.49
N HIS A 68 -0.15 -5.46 10.75
CA HIS A 68 -1.53 -5.49 11.25
C HIS A 68 -2.44 -4.54 10.48
N LEU A 69 -1.98 -3.31 10.22
CA LEU A 69 -2.76 -2.32 9.47
C LEU A 69 -3.01 -2.77 8.02
N LYS A 70 -1.98 -3.27 7.33
CA LYS A 70 -2.10 -3.81 5.97
C LYS A 70 -3.02 -5.03 5.90
N THR A 71 -3.00 -5.89 6.92
CA THR A 71 -3.85 -7.08 6.96
C THR A 71 -5.30 -6.73 7.24
N LYS A 72 -5.54 -5.81 8.21
CA LYS A 72 -6.89 -5.49 8.68
C LYS A 72 -7.63 -4.52 7.75
N TYR A 73 -6.92 -3.51 7.24
CA TYR A 73 -7.51 -2.40 6.49
C TYR A 73 -7.10 -2.34 5.01
N GLY A 74 -6.21 -3.20 4.56
CA GLY A 74 -5.86 -3.25 3.14
C GLY A 74 -6.93 -3.96 2.31
N ASP A 75 -7.20 -3.46 1.10
CA ASP A 75 -8.31 -3.93 0.25
C ASP A 75 -8.06 -5.29 -0.42
N GLY A 76 -6.82 -5.80 -0.40
CA GLY A 76 -6.52 -7.06 -1.07
C GLY A 76 -5.05 -7.23 -1.42
N TYR A 77 -4.82 -7.93 -2.52
CA TYR A 77 -3.50 -8.11 -3.12
C TYR A 77 -3.42 -7.33 -4.43
N THR A 78 -2.35 -6.60 -4.64
CA THR A 78 -2.09 -5.94 -5.92
C THR A 78 -1.37 -6.93 -6.83
N LEU A 79 -1.98 -7.24 -7.96
CA LEU A 79 -1.39 -8.00 -9.04
C LEU A 79 -1.09 -7.05 -10.19
N ASP A 80 0.19 -6.86 -10.47
CA ASP A 80 0.73 -6.17 -11.62
C ASP A 80 1.21 -7.24 -12.60
N PHE A 81 0.74 -7.24 -13.85
CA PHE A 81 1.12 -8.24 -14.82
C PHE A 81 1.23 -7.69 -16.23
N LYS A 82 2.15 -8.29 -16.98
CA LYS A 82 2.41 -7.99 -18.37
C LYS A 82 2.27 -9.27 -19.22
N LEU A 83 1.47 -9.19 -20.27
CA LEU A 83 1.24 -10.27 -21.24
C LEU A 83 2.01 -10.00 -22.54
N GLU A 84 2.11 -11.00 -23.43
CA GLU A 84 2.50 -10.77 -24.81
C GLU A 84 1.50 -9.86 -25.53
N ASP A 85 1.95 -9.19 -26.59
CA ASP A 85 1.15 -8.19 -27.31
C ASP A 85 0.07 -8.87 -28.18
N ASP A 86 -0.97 -9.35 -27.50
CA ASP A 86 -2.20 -9.90 -28.09
C ASP A 86 -3.42 -9.38 -27.31
N PRO A 87 -4.27 -8.56 -27.94
CA PRO A 87 -5.44 -7.97 -27.27
C PRO A 87 -6.43 -8.98 -26.67
N LYS A 88 -6.47 -10.21 -27.19
CA LYS A 88 -7.35 -11.27 -26.69
C LYS A 88 -6.88 -11.81 -25.34
N LEU A 89 -5.57 -11.86 -25.11
CA LEU A 89 -5.01 -12.37 -23.87
C LEU A 89 -5.40 -11.55 -22.66
N MET A 90 -5.52 -10.23 -22.80
CA MET A 90 -5.95 -9.37 -21.70
C MET A 90 -7.37 -9.72 -21.22
N GLN A 91 -8.29 -9.93 -22.13
CA GLN A 91 -9.67 -10.30 -21.80
C GLN A 91 -9.73 -11.71 -21.20
N GLU A 92 -9.03 -12.68 -21.81
CA GLU A 92 -8.95 -14.05 -21.29
C GLU A 92 -8.36 -14.09 -19.87
N MET A 93 -7.31 -13.26 -19.61
CA MET A 93 -6.71 -13.13 -18.29
C MET A 93 -7.68 -12.56 -17.26
N GLN A 94 -8.40 -11.51 -17.62
CA GLN A 94 -9.41 -10.92 -16.72
C GLN A 94 -10.56 -11.91 -16.44
N ASP A 95 -11.03 -12.63 -17.44
CA ASP A 95 -12.08 -13.64 -17.28
C ASP A 95 -11.62 -14.81 -16.42
N MET A 96 -10.39 -15.26 -16.58
CA MET A 96 -9.76 -16.27 -15.72
C MET A 96 -9.66 -15.78 -14.27
N LEU A 97 -9.21 -14.54 -14.05
CA LEU A 97 -9.13 -13.97 -12.72
C LEU A 97 -10.53 -13.86 -12.07
N ARG A 98 -11.55 -13.36 -12.79
CA ARG A 98 -12.92 -13.30 -12.27
C ARG A 98 -13.45 -14.67 -11.86
N LYS A 99 -13.20 -15.67 -12.67
CA LYS A 99 -13.63 -17.05 -12.39
C LYS A 99 -12.95 -17.64 -11.14
N GLU A 100 -11.66 -17.38 -10.96
CA GLU A 100 -10.85 -18.01 -9.92
C GLU A 100 -10.83 -17.24 -8.60
N VAL A 101 -10.91 -15.92 -8.65
CA VAL A 101 -10.73 -15.03 -7.48
C VAL A 101 -12.01 -14.27 -7.14
N GLY A 102 -12.93 -14.12 -8.09
CA GLY A 102 -14.13 -13.30 -7.98
C GLY A 102 -13.95 -11.91 -8.57
N GLU A 103 -14.84 -10.98 -8.18
CA GLU A 103 -14.75 -9.59 -8.64
C GLU A 103 -13.51 -8.91 -8.09
N PHE A 104 -12.87 -8.08 -8.92
CA PHE A 104 -11.67 -7.33 -8.58
C PHE A 104 -11.71 -5.93 -9.21
N GLU A 105 -10.94 -5.01 -8.64
CA GLU A 105 -10.80 -3.64 -9.13
C GLU A 105 -9.62 -3.55 -10.10
N THR A 106 -9.84 -2.99 -11.30
CA THR A 106 -8.76 -2.64 -12.22
C THR A 106 -8.35 -1.20 -11.97
N ARG A 107 -7.10 -0.98 -11.52
CA ARG A 107 -6.54 0.36 -11.28
C ARG A 107 -6.02 0.98 -12.55
N GLU A 108 -5.24 0.19 -13.29
CA GLU A 108 -4.60 0.60 -14.54
C GLU A 108 -4.68 -0.52 -15.56
N SER A 109 -4.89 -0.16 -16.83
CA SER A 109 -4.86 -1.10 -17.95
C SER A 109 -4.41 -0.36 -19.20
N HIS A 110 -3.25 -0.74 -19.72
CA HIS A 110 -2.64 -0.16 -20.92
C HIS A 110 -2.08 -1.27 -21.82
N GLY A 111 -2.76 -1.53 -22.96
CA GLY A 111 -2.35 -2.57 -23.89
C GLY A 111 -2.29 -3.95 -23.22
N CYS A 112 -1.10 -4.52 -23.14
CA CYS A 112 -0.81 -5.84 -22.55
C CYS A 112 -0.35 -5.77 -21.08
N HIS A 113 -0.44 -4.62 -20.42
CA HIS A 113 -0.09 -4.41 -19.03
C HIS A 113 -1.31 -3.98 -18.22
N ALA A 114 -1.51 -4.58 -17.06
CA ALA A 114 -2.57 -4.16 -16.14
C ALA A 114 -2.17 -4.33 -14.67
N ILE A 115 -2.71 -3.43 -13.85
CA ILE A 115 -2.60 -3.46 -12.39
C ILE A 115 -4.02 -3.66 -11.83
N VAL A 116 -4.23 -4.76 -11.12
CA VAL A 116 -5.52 -5.11 -10.53
C VAL A 116 -5.40 -5.35 -9.04
N VAL A 117 -6.46 -5.07 -8.29
CA VAL A 117 -6.55 -5.36 -6.85
C VAL A 117 -7.48 -6.54 -6.67
N LEU A 118 -6.89 -7.67 -6.26
CA LEU A 118 -7.60 -8.92 -6.02
C LEU A 118 -8.11 -8.97 -4.57
N PRO A 119 -9.33 -9.45 -4.32
CA PRO A 119 -9.85 -9.60 -2.96
C PRO A 119 -9.05 -10.64 -2.15
N LYS A 120 -9.07 -10.51 -0.82
CA LYS A 120 -8.41 -11.46 0.11
C LYS A 120 -9.18 -12.78 0.26
N THR A 121 -9.80 -13.26 -0.79
CA THR A 121 -10.56 -14.53 -0.77
C THR A 121 -9.66 -15.76 -0.75
N ARG A 122 -8.40 -15.61 -1.19
CA ARG A 122 -7.41 -16.68 -1.25
C ARG A 122 -6.10 -16.26 -0.59
N ALA A 123 -5.32 -17.25 -0.15
CA ALA A 123 -3.97 -17.01 0.33
C ALA A 123 -3.05 -16.54 -0.80
N LEU A 124 -2.07 -15.69 -0.47
CA LEU A 124 -1.10 -15.17 -1.44
C LEU A 124 -0.37 -16.31 -2.19
N SER A 125 -0.06 -17.40 -1.49
CA SER A 125 0.58 -18.59 -2.08
C SER A 125 -0.28 -19.29 -3.13
N GLU A 126 -1.60 -19.27 -2.99
CA GLU A 126 -2.53 -19.82 -3.98
C GLU A 126 -2.62 -18.96 -5.22
N LEU A 127 -2.59 -17.64 -5.05
CA LEU A 127 -2.53 -16.70 -6.16
C LEU A 127 -1.23 -16.85 -6.97
N PHE A 128 -0.09 -17.02 -6.30
CA PHE A 128 1.16 -17.35 -6.99
C PHE A 128 1.06 -18.63 -7.79
N ARG A 129 0.51 -19.69 -7.21
CA ARG A 129 0.30 -20.97 -7.93
C ARG A 129 -0.64 -20.81 -9.12
N LEU A 130 -1.68 -19.99 -8.98
CA LEU A 130 -2.61 -19.70 -10.07
C LEU A 130 -1.90 -19.02 -11.24
N MET A 131 -1.07 -18.01 -10.95
CA MET A 131 -0.30 -17.29 -11.96
C MET A 131 0.72 -18.22 -12.67
N GLU A 132 1.51 -18.98 -11.90
CA GLU A 132 2.49 -19.92 -12.46
C GLU A 132 1.83 -21.02 -13.29
N LYS A 133 0.71 -21.58 -12.84
CA LYS A 133 -0.03 -22.62 -13.59
C LYS A 133 -0.53 -22.12 -14.95
N ASN A 134 -0.88 -20.82 -15.04
CA ASN A 134 -1.41 -20.23 -16.25
C ASN A 134 -0.37 -19.44 -17.06
N ARG A 135 0.89 -19.42 -16.63
CA ARG A 135 1.95 -18.59 -17.21
C ARG A 135 2.12 -18.81 -18.71
N GLU A 136 2.26 -20.06 -19.13
CA GLU A 136 2.42 -20.41 -20.56
C GLU A 136 1.13 -20.18 -21.35
N LYS A 137 -0.01 -20.58 -20.79
CA LYS A 137 -1.31 -20.47 -21.46
C LYS A 137 -1.71 -19.02 -21.73
N MET A 138 -1.49 -18.14 -20.73
CA MET A 138 -1.82 -16.70 -20.80
C MET A 138 -0.65 -15.86 -21.32
N LYS A 139 0.47 -16.53 -21.71
CA LYS A 139 1.68 -15.88 -22.19
C LYS A 139 2.14 -14.72 -21.31
N ILE A 140 2.21 -14.98 -20.00
CA ILE A 140 2.63 -13.99 -18.99
C ILE A 140 4.13 -13.79 -19.12
N ILE A 141 4.54 -12.57 -19.52
CA ILE A 141 5.95 -12.18 -19.62
C ILE A 141 6.50 -11.99 -18.20
N ASP A 142 5.80 -11.18 -17.40
CA ASP A 142 6.19 -10.84 -16.04
C ASP A 142 4.96 -10.56 -15.18
N TYR A 143 5.08 -10.79 -13.88
CA TYR A 143 4.07 -10.38 -12.91
C TYR A 143 4.66 -10.15 -11.53
N THR A 144 4.07 -9.21 -10.81
CA THR A 144 4.36 -8.94 -9.41
C THR A 144 3.07 -9.05 -8.60
N LEU A 145 3.12 -9.84 -7.54
CA LEU A 145 2.01 -10.00 -6.60
C LEU A 145 2.46 -9.48 -5.24
N SER A 146 1.82 -8.42 -4.78
CA SER A 146 2.18 -7.72 -3.53
C SER A 146 0.99 -7.54 -2.61
N GLN A 147 1.27 -7.39 -1.32
CA GLN A 147 0.26 -6.96 -0.35
C GLN A 147 -0.01 -5.46 -0.52
N CYS A 148 -1.16 -5.02 -0.01
CA CYS A 148 -1.51 -3.62 0.13
C CYS A 148 -0.39 -2.84 0.84
N THR A 149 -0.09 -1.63 0.37
CA THR A 149 0.87 -0.71 1.01
C THR A 149 0.20 0.12 2.10
N LEU A 150 1.00 0.75 2.99
CA LEU A 150 0.47 1.69 3.97
C LEU A 150 -0.17 2.93 3.32
N ASP A 151 0.36 3.36 2.16
CA ASP A 151 -0.24 4.45 1.38
C ASP A 151 -1.67 4.13 0.97
N GLN A 152 -1.92 2.90 0.54
CA GLN A 152 -3.25 2.44 0.16
C GLN A 152 -4.21 2.41 1.37
N VAL A 153 -3.73 1.94 2.53
CA VAL A 153 -4.50 1.98 3.79
C VAL A 153 -4.83 3.41 4.19
N PHE A 154 -3.86 4.33 4.10
CA PHE A 154 -4.08 5.74 4.40
C PHE A 154 -5.11 6.37 3.46
N LEU A 155 -4.97 6.14 2.14
CA LEU A 155 -5.90 6.67 1.14
C LEU A 155 -7.33 6.17 1.33
N GLN A 156 -7.50 4.94 1.80
CA GLN A 156 -8.82 4.38 2.10
C GLN A 156 -9.52 5.16 3.22
N PHE A 157 -8.81 5.44 4.33
CA PHE A 157 -9.36 6.26 5.39
C PHE A 157 -9.62 7.71 4.96
N ALA A 158 -8.73 8.29 4.14
CA ALA A 158 -8.90 9.65 3.64
C ALA A 158 -10.08 9.79 2.65
N LYS A 159 -10.36 8.76 1.84
CA LYS A 159 -11.52 8.73 0.94
C LYS A 159 -12.85 8.59 1.69
N GLY A 160 -12.93 7.66 2.65
CA GLY A 160 -14.17 7.40 3.41
C GLY A 160 -14.70 8.64 4.14
N GLN A 161 -13.81 9.53 4.60
CA GLN A 161 -14.23 10.79 5.24
C GLN A 161 -14.73 11.86 4.26
N ARG A 162 -14.31 11.83 2.99
CA ARG A 162 -14.86 12.76 1.97
C ARG A 162 -16.30 12.43 1.60
N GLU A 163 -16.70 11.17 1.70
CA GLU A 163 -18.08 10.73 1.45
C GLU A 163 -19.02 11.03 2.62
N GLU A 164 -18.49 11.11 3.86
CA GLU A 164 -19.27 11.45 5.07
C GLU A 164 -19.46 12.97 5.27
N THR A 165 -18.79 13.82 4.46
CA THR A 165 -18.97 15.28 4.50
C THR A 165 -19.49 15.78 3.14
N PRO A 166 -20.77 15.60 2.81
CA PRO A 166 -21.36 16.17 1.59
C PRO A 166 -21.52 17.68 1.81
N GLY A 167 -20.72 18.49 1.15
CA GLY A 167 -21.07 19.86 0.85
C GLY A 167 -20.49 20.99 1.68
N MET A 168 -19.31 20.86 2.29
CA MET A 168 -18.55 22.06 2.67
C MET A 168 -17.71 22.52 1.48
N THR A 169 -18.13 23.62 0.88
CA THR A 169 -17.37 24.32 -0.17
C THR A 169 -16.14 25.00 0.42
N ALA A 170 -15.10 25.20 -0.41
CA ALA A 170 -13.85 25.87 0.01
C ALA A 170 -14.05 27.28 0.57
N GLU A 171 -15.24 27.89 0.43
CA GLU A 171 -15.60 29.21 0.94
C GLU A 171 -16.05 29.19 2.41
N GLU A 172 -16.36 28.04 3.02
CA GLU A 172 -16.75 27.94 4.42
C GLU A 172 -15.59 27.64 5.38
N LEU A 173 -14.35 27.53 4.85
CA LEU A 173 -13.12 27.27 5.59
C LEU A 173 -12.18 28.49 5.71
N LEU A 174 -12.63 29.69 5.30
CA LEU A 174 -11.97 30.98 5.50
C LEU A 174 -12.82 31.82 6.44
#